data_0e77031b5351df8f23a1103fefb65747
#
_entry.id   0e77031b5351df8f23a1103fefb65747
#
_cell.length_a   1.000
_cell.length_b   1.000
_cell.length_c   1.000
_cell.angle_alpha   90.00
_cell.angle_beta   90.00
_cell.angle_gamma   90.00
#
_symmetry.space_group_name_H-M   'P 1'
#
loop_
_entity.id
_entity.type
_entity.pdbx_description
1 polymer ?
#
loop_
_entity_poly.entity_id
_entity_poly.type
_entity_poly.pdbx_seq_one_letter_code
_entity_poly.pdbx_strand_id
1 'polypeptide(L)'
;DAFGGIGPILLPMAIAGAGIIISIIGTFLVKISSNDAKEAEVQKALNVGNWTSIILVGLASFGLVNWMLPETMQMEFYGEGLQDISALRVFYATLVGLVVGAAISSFTEYYTGLGKTPILNIVQQSSTGAATNIIAGLATGMISTFSSVLLFAIAIWSSYAFAGFYGVAMAASAMMATTAMQLAIDAFGPIADNAGGIAEMSDQNPIVRERTDILDSVGNTTAATGKGFAIASAALTALALFAAYVTFTEIDGINIFKAPVLAMLFVGGMVPVVFSALAMSSVGKAAMEMVEEVRRQFKEIPGIMEGIAKPEYDKCVDISTKASLRQMLLPGLLTIGFPILIVVVGVLIYPENHKLVAEMLGGYMAGVTVSGVLWAIFQNNAGGAWDNAKKSFEA
;
A
#
# COMPACT_ATOMS: atom_id res chain seq x y z
N ASP A 1 4.20 -9.12 35.38
CA ASP A 1 2.77 -9.27 35.72
C ASP A 1 1.98 -7.94 35.62
N ALA A 2 2.59 -6.80 35.90
CA ALA A 2 1.95 -5.48 35.72
C ALA A 2 1.55 -5.16 34.26
N PHE A 3 2.30 -5.68 33.29
CA PHE A 3 2.01 -5.57 31.85
C PHE A 3 0.79 -6.41 31.41
N GLY A 4 0.19 -7.24 32.26
CA GLY A 4 -0.94 -8.11 31.92
C GLY A 4 -0.57 -9.48 31.37
N GLY A 5 0.63 -9.96 31.67
CA GLY A 5 1.12 -11.26 31.25
C GLY A 5 1.44 -11.36 29.76
N ILE A 6 1.17 -12.51 29.12
CA ILE A 6 1.45 -12.78 27.72
C ILE A 6 0.34 -12.30 26.77
N GLY A 7 -0.85 -12.00 27.33
CA GLY A 7 -2.03 -11.59 26.54
C GLY A 7 -1.78 -10.40 25.62
N PRO A 8 -1.23 -9.27 26.09
CA PRO A 8 -0.93 -8.11 25.24
C PRO A 8 0.02 -8.40 24.08
N ILE A 9 0.94 -9.36 24.25
CA ILE A 9 1.90 -9.76 23.21
C ILE A 9 1.21 -10.62 22.14
N LEU A 10 0.33 -11.54 22.56
CA LEU A 10 -0.33 -12.47 21.64
C LEU A 10 -1.58 -11.90 20.98
N LEU A 11 -2.19 -10.85 21.54
CA LEU A 11 -3.41 -10.26 21.03
C LEU A 11 -3.34 -9.83 19.55
N PRO A 12 -2.28 -9.12 19.08
CA PRO A 12 -2.16 -8.77 17.65
C PRO A 12 -2.16 -10.00 16.75
N MET A 13 -1.50 -11.08 17.16
CA MET A 13 -1.45 -12.33 16.40
C MET A 13 -2.81 -13.03 16.39
N ALA A 14 -3.53 -13.03 17.51
CA ALA A 14 -4.87 -13.59 17.59
C ALA A 14 -5.87 -12.84 16.71
N ILE A 15 -5.81 -11.50 16.70
CA ILE A 15 -6.63 -10.66 15.80
C ILE A 15 -6.30 -10.94 14.33
N ALA A 16 -5.02 -11.02 13.98
CA ALA A 16 -4.60 -11.36 12.62
C ALA A 16 -5.08 -12.75 12.19
N GLY A 17 -4.94 -13.76 13.06
CA GLY A 17 -5.42 -15.12 12.80
C GLY A 17 -6.93 -15.19 12.61
N ALA A 18 -7.70 -14.52 13.46
CA ALA A 18 -9.15 -14.40 13.31
C ALA A 18 -9.51 -13.70 11.99
N GLY A 19 -8.75 -12.66 11.63
CA GLY A 19 -8.92 -11.90 10.39
C GLY A 19 -8.76 -12.76 9.13
N ILE A 20 -7.84 -13.71 9.11
CA ILE A 20 -7.67 -14.66 7.99
C ILE A 20 -8.93 -15.51 7.83
N ILE A 21 -9.43 -16.09 8.91
CA ILE A 21 -10.63 -16.94 8.89
C ILE A 21 -11.85 -16.13 8.41
N ILE A 22 -12.01 -14.92 8.96
CA ILE A 22 -13.09 -14.00 8.59
C ILE A 22 -12.99 -13.58 7.12
N SER A 23 -11.79 -13.32 6.63
CA SER A 23 -11.55 -12.98 5.21
C SER A 23 -11.96 -14.13 4.29
N ILE A 24 -11.64 -15.37 4.63
CA ILE A 24 -12.09 -16.55 3.88
C ILE A 24 -13.63 -16.60 3.83
N ILE A 25 -14.29 -16.36 4.96
CA ILE A 25 -15.77 -16.29 4.99
C ILE A 25 -16.27 -15.14 4.10
N GLY A 26 -15.61 -13.98 4.15
CA GLY A 26 -15.93 -12.79 3.35
C GLY A 26 -15.89 -13.05 1.84
N THR A 27 -14.96 -13.87 1.34
CA THR A 27 -14.87 -14.20 -0.08
C THR A 27 -16.10 -14.94 -0.60
N PHE A 28 -16.74 -15.77 0.22
CA PHE A 28 -17.98 -16.47 -0.16
C PHE A 28 -19.20 -15.55 -0.29
N LEU A 29 -19.11 -14.33 0.22
CA LEU A 29 -20.17 -13.32 0.12
C LEU A 29 -20.05 -12.49 -1.16
N VAL A 30 -18.91 -12.55 -1.85
CA VAL A 30 -18.70 -11.88 -3.13
C VAL A 30 -19.42 -12.67 -4.21
N LYS A 31 -20.59 -12.19 -4.63
CA LYS A 31 -21.44 -12.86 -5.64
C LYS A 31 -22.07 -11.84 -6.58
N ILE A 32 -22.09 -12.19 -7.85
CA ILE A 32 -22.81 -11.48 -8.91
C ILE A 32 -23.90 -12.41 -9.42
N SER A 33 -25.11 -11.88 -9.53
CA SER A 33 -26.30 -12.68 -9.93
C SER A 33 -26.62 -12.55 -11.43
N SER A 34 -26.11 -11.52 -12.11
CA SER A 34 -26.39 -11.25 -13.52
C SER A 34 -25.15 -11.44 -14.38
N ASN A 35 -25.32 -12.03 -15.56
CA ASN A 35 -24.28 -12.10 -16.58
C ASN A 35 -24.05 -10.76 -17.31
N ASP A 36 -24.95 -9.80 -17.13
CA ASP A 36 -24.90 -8.47 -17.72
C ASP A 36 -24.58 -7.40 -16.65
N ALA A 37 -23.91 -7.83 -15.57
CA ALA A 37 -23.50 -6.93 -14.49
C ALA A 37 -22.50 -5.89 -15.01
N LYS A 38 -22.72 -4.62 -14.60
CA LYS A 38 -21.83 -3.51 -14.90
C LYS A 38 -20.80 -3.29 -13.78
N GLU A 39 -19.81 -2.44 -14.04
CA GLU A 39 -18.71 -2.13 -13.12
C GLU A 39 -19.18 -1.81 -11.69
N ALA A 40 -20.25 -1.01 -11.57
CA ALA A 40 -20.81 -0.63 -10.28
C ALA A 40 -21.35 -1.82 -9.47
N GLU A 41 -21.91 -2.84 -10.14
CA GLU A 41 -22.41 -4.06 -9.50
C GLU A 41 -21.27 -4.98 -9.07
N VAL A 42 -20.23 -5.09 -9.91
CA VAL A 42 -19.01 -5.85 -9.58
C VAL A 42 -18.31 -5.22 -8.39
N GLN A 43 -18.09 -3.90 -8.42
CA GLN A 43 -17.49 -3.15 -7.30
C GLN A 43 -18.30 -3.30 -6.02
N LYS A 44 -19.63 -3.24 -6.10
CA LYS A 44 -20.52 -3.43 -4.96
C LYS A 44 -20.39 -4.85 -4.37
N ALA A 45 -20.28 -5.88 -5.20
CA ALA A 45 -20.10 -7.25 -4.73
C ALA A 45 -18.79 -7.41 -3.96
N LEU A 46 -17.69 -6.86 -4.46
CA LEU A 46 -16.40 -6.86 -3.77
C LEU A 46 -16.47 -6.07 -2.46
N ASN A 47 -17.12 -4.91 -2.47
CA ASN A 47 -17.31 -4.09 -1.28
C ASN A 47 -18.13 -4.80 -0.20
N VAL A 48 -19.13 -5.62 -0.55
CA VAL A 48 -19.89 -6.44 0.42
C VAL A 48 -18.97 -7.39 1.18
N GLY A 49 -18.09 -8.12 0.47
CA GLY A 49 -17.12 -9.01 1.11
C GLY A 49 -16.16 -8.25 2.03
N ASN A 50 -15.65 -7.10 1.56
CA ASN A 50 -14.73 -6.26 2.30
C ASN A 50 -15.34 -5.68 3.58
N TRP A 51 -16.50 -5.00 3.48
CA TRP A 51 -17.16 -4.40 4.63
C TRP A 51 -17.61 -5.44 5.65
N THR A 52 -18.09 -6.58 5.21
CA THR A 52 -18.45 -7.68 6.11
C THR A 52 -17.24 -8.18 6.87
N SER A 53 -16.11 -8.36 6.20
CA SER A 53 -14.85 -8.75 6.84
C SER A 53 -14.40 -7.73 7.88
N ILE A 54 -14.43 -6.44 7.58
CA ILE A 54 -14.07 -5.37 8.51
C ILE A 54 -14.96 -5.39 9.77
N ILE A 55 -16.27 -5.51 9.59
CA ILE A 55 -17.23 -5.54 10.72
C ILE A 55 -17.00 -6.77 11.58
N LEU A 56 -16.84 -7.95 10.97
CA LEU A 56 -16.62 -9.18 11.71
C LEU A 56 -15.27 -9.19 12.43
N VAL A 57 -14.21 -8.61 11.85
CA VAL A 57 -12.91 -8.43 12.53
C VAL A 57 -13.07 -7.48 13.73
N GLY A 58 -13.85 -6.41 13.60
CA GLY A 58 -14.16 -5.53 14.72
C GLY A 58 -14.85 -6.25 15.88
N LEU A 59 -15.87 -7.07 15.58
CA LEU A 59 -16.57 -7.89 16.58
C LEU A 59 -15.66 -8.95 17.22
N ALA A 60 -14.87 -9.65 16.40
CA ALA A 60 -13.89 -10.62 16.88
C ALA A 60 -12.83 -9.97 17.77
N SER A 61 -12.34 -8.77 17.38
CA SER A 61 -11.38 -8.01 18.18
C SER A 61 -11.93 -7.62 19.53
N PHE A 62 -13.21 -7.23 19.63
CA PHE A 62 -13.86 -6.97 20.90
C PHE A 62 -13.86 -8.21 21.82
N GLY A 63 -14.22 -9.37 21.27
CA GLY A 63 -14.20 -10.62 22.00
C GLY A 63 -12.77 -11.02 22.45
N LEU A 64 -11.79 -10.92 21.58
CA LEU A 64 -10.40 -11.24 21.86
C LEU A 64 -9.78 -10.32 22.90
N VAL A 65 -10.03 -9.01 22.79
CA VAL A 65 -9.56 -8.02 23.77
C VAL A 65 -10.09 -8.35 25.17
N ASN A 66 -11.39 -8.61 25.31
CA ASN A 66 -12.00 -8.93 26.61
C ASN A 66 -11.56 -10.30 27.16
N TRP A 67 -11.20 -11.24 26.28
CA TRP A 67 -10.74 -12.57 26.69
C TRP A 67 -9.26 -12.61 27.07
N MET A 68 -8.41 -11.86 26.35
CA MET A 68 -6.96 -11.98 26.45
C MET A 68 -6.30 -10.91 27.31
N LEU A 69 -6.96 -9.75 27.52
CA LEU A 69 -6.42 -8.67 28.31
C LEU A 69 -7.07 -8.60 29.69
N PRO A 70 -6.33 -8.24 30.75
CA PRO A 70 -6.93 -7.83 32.02
C PRO A 70 -7.71 -6.53 31.85
N GLU A 71 -8.62 -6.22 32.78
CA GLU A 71 -9.42 -4.98 32.72
C GLU A 71 -8.54 -3.74 32.63
N THR A 72 -7.42 -3.73 33.37
CA THR A 72 -6.40 -2.67 33.34
C THR A 72 -5.01 -3.31 33.36
N MET A 73 -4.08 -2.71 32.62
CA MET A 73 -2.68 -3.10 32.58
C MET A 73 -1.80 -1.85 32.68
N GLN A 74 -0.63 -2.01 33.26
CA GLN A 74 0.36 -0.94 33.36
C GLN A 74 1.37 -1.06 32.24
N MET A 75 1.52 -0.01 31.48
CA MET A 75 2.53 0.09 30.43
C MET A 75 3.42 1.29 30.69
N GLU A 76 4.72 1.06 30.58
CA GLU A 76 5.71 2.12 30.65
C GLU A 76 5.94 2.66 29.24
N PHE A 77 5.64 3.95 29.05
CA PHE A 77 5.98 4.65 27.81
C PHE A 77 7.20 5.51 28.05
N TYR A 78 8.16 5.38 27.16
CA TYR A 78 9.40 6.13 27.24
C TYR A 78 9.12 7.65 27.28
N GLY A 79 9.62 8.31 28.31
CA GLY A 79 9.39 9.75 28.52
C GLY A 79 8.09 10.14 29.23
N GLU A 80 7.11 9.22 29.33
CA GLU A 80 5.80 9.48 29.96
C GLU A 80 5.58 8.67 31.26
N GLY A 81 6.43 7.67 31.52
CA GLY A 81 6.35 6.80 32.68
C GLY A 81 5.24 5.74 32.60
N LEU A 82 4.89 5.16 33.75
CA LEU A 82 3.85 4.14 33.86
C LEU A 82 2.45 4.74 33.67
N GLN A 83 1.68 4.17 32.76
CA GLN A 83 0.29 4.54 32.50
C GLN A 83 -0.63 3.33 32.65
N ASP A 84 -1.81 3.57 33.28
CA ASP A 84 -2.88 2.58 33.36
C ASP A 84 -3.73 2.59 32.09
N ILE A 85 -3.73 1.47 31.38
CA ILE A 85 -4.48 1.30 30.13
C ILE A 85 -5.54 0.23 30.32
N SER A 86 -6.81 0.58 30.09
CA SER A 86 -7.89 -0.39 30.12
C SER A 86 -7.98 -1.18 28.79
N ALA A 87 -8.44 -2.42 28.85
CA ALA A 87 -8.74 -3.25 27.70
C ALA A 87 -9.66 -2.54 26.68
N LEU A 88 -10.65 -1.80 27.18
CA LEU A 88 -11.58 -1.06 26.33
C LEU A 88 -10.87 0.05 25.53
N ARG A 89 -9.88 0.74 26.08
CA ARG A 89 -9.08 1.74 25.33
C ARG A 89 -8.26 1.08 24.23
N VAL A 90 -7.73 -0.13 24.48
CA VAL A 90 -7.06 -0.92 23.42
C VAL A 90 -8.02 -1.30 22.31
N PHE A 91 -9.23 -1.69 22.64
CA PHE A 91 -10.27 -1.96 21.65
C PHE A 91 -10.61 -0.72 20.81
N TYR A 92 -10.72 0.46 21.43
CA TYR A 92 -10.95 1.70 20.66
C TYR A 92 -9.79 2.01 19.72
N ALA A 93 -8.54 1.82 20.13
CA ALA A 93 -7.38 1.95 19.25
C ALA A 93 -7.44 0.95 18.07
N THR A 94 -7.87 -0.29 18.32
CA THR A 94 -8.11 -1.31 17.30
C THR A 94 -9.17 -0.88 16.29
N LEU A 95 -10.29 -0.31 16.78
CA LEU A 95 -11.36 0.24 15.90
C LEU A 95 -10.85 1.39 15.04
N VAL A 96 -10.02 2.27 15.57
CA VAL A 96 -9.42 3.36 14.79
C VAL A 96 -8.70 2.80 13.56
N GLY A 97 -7.88 1.74 13.73
CA GLY A 97 -7.19 1.10 12.61
C GLY A 97 -8.15 0.59 11.54
N LEU A 98 -9.19 -0.14 11.94
CA LEU A 98 -10.20 -0.67 11.01
C LEU A 98 -10.95 0.44 10.28
N VAL A 99 -11.41 1.46 11.00
CA VAL A 99 -12.20 2.57 10.41
C VAL A 99 -11.33 3.39 9.45
N VAL A 100 -10.11 3.70 9.84
CA VAL A 100 -9.21 4.49 8.97
C VAL A 100 -8.79 3.68 7.75
N GLY A 101 -8.52 2.38 7.89
CA GLY A 101 -8.23 1.50 6.75
C GLY A 101 -9.39 1.48 5.74
N ALA A 102 -10.62 1.35 6.22
CA ALA A 102 -11.82 1.40 5.39
C ALA A 102 -12.01 2.78 4.72
N ALA A 103 -11.77 3.86 5.45
CA ALA A 103 -11.88 5.22 4.92
C ALA A 103 -10.83 5.49 3.82
N ILE A 104 -9.57 5.10 4.01
CA ILE A 104 -8.51 5.23 3.01
C ILE A 104 -8.87 4.43 1.74
N SER A 105 -9.39 3.20 1.90
CA SER A 105 -9.87 2.40 0.78
C SER A 105 -10.98 3.13 0.00
N SER A 106 -11.94 3.73 0.70
CA SER A 106 -13.05 4.46 0.07
C SER A 106 -12.59 5.73 -0.65
N PHE A 107 -11.63 6.48 -0.08
CA PHE A 107 -11.05 7.64 -0.77
C PHE A 107 -10.23 7.23 -1.99
N THR A 108 -9.47 6.14 -1.90
CA THR A 108 -8.74 5.60 -3.06
C THR A 108 -9.70 5.20 -4.17
N GLU A 109 -10.79 4.49 -3.84
CA GLU A 109 -11.85 4.15 -4.81
C GLU A 109 -12.44 5.41 -5.47
N TYR A 110 -12.66 6.50 -4.72
CA TYR A 110 -13.14 7.75 -5.29
C TYR A 110 -12.18 8.35 -6.30
N TYR A 111 -10.85 8.34 -6.01
CA TYR A 111 -9.86 8.96 -6.89
C TYR A 111 -9.47 8.09 -8.08
N THR A 112 -9.73 6.77 -8.02
CA THR A 112 -9.30 5.82 -9.06
C THR A 112 -10.43 5.11 -9.78
N GLY A 113 -11.68 5.19 -9.27
CA GLY A 113 -12.83 4.45 -9.82
C GLY A 113 -13.33 5.00 -11.14
N LEU A 114 -13.63 4.12 -12.08
CA LEU A 114 -14.20 4.46 -13.39
C LEU A 114 -15.49 5.29 -13.23
N GLY A 115 -15.67 6.29 -14.06
CA GLY A 115 -16.84 7.18 -14.03
C GLY A 115 -16.86 8.19 -12.87
N LYS A 116 -15.89 8.19 -11.98
CA LYS A 116 -15.76 9.19 -10.91
C LYS A 116 -15.22 10.52 -11.46
N THR A 117 -15.58 11.62 -10.81
CA THR A 117 -15.17 12.96 -11.23
C THR A 117 -13.65 13.12 -11.49
N PRO A 118 -12.73 12.60 -10.65
CA PRO A 118 -11.29 12.72 -10.91
C PRO A 118 -10.88 12.06 -12.24
N ILE A 119 -11.45 10.90 -12.55
CA ILE A 119 -11.17 10.17 -13.80
C ILE A 119 -11.73 10.93 -15.00
N LEU A 120 -12.99 11.38 -14.91
CA LEU A 120 -13.63 12.16 -15.99
C LEU A 120 -12.86 13.45 -16.31
N ASN A 121 -12.25 14.08 -15.29
CA ASN A 121 -11.39 15.25 -15.51
C ASN A 121 -10.13 14.89 -16.31
N ILE A 122 -9.47 13.77 -16.03
CA ILE A 122 -8.31 13.31 -16.80
C ILE A 122 -8.73 13.01 -18.25
N VAL A 123 -9.85 12.32 -18.46
CA VAL A 123 -10.41 12.03 -19.77
C VAL A 123 -10.68 13.33 -20.56
N GLN A 124 -11.32 14.31 -19.93
CA GLN A 124 -11.60 15.61 -20.56
C GLN A 124 -10.31 16.34 -20.95
N GLN A 125 -9.31 16.37 -20.07
CA GLN A 125 -8.02 17.03 -20.33
C GLN A 125 -7.22 16.29 -21.42
N SER A 126 -7.43 14.99 -21.58
CA SER A 126 -6.78 14.19 -22.63
C SER A 126 -7.17 14.61 -24.04
N SER A 127 -8.34 15.26 -24.21
CA SER A 127 -8.80 15.76 -25.52
C SER A 127 -7.88 16.83 -26.13
N THR A 128 -7.09 17.52 -25.30
CA THR A 128 -6.16 18.56 -25.76
C THR A 128 -4.73 18.05 -25.97
N GLY A 129 -4.45 16.78 -25.65
CA GLY A 129 -3.18 16.12 -25.93
C GLY A 129 -2.49 15.48 -24.72
N ALA A 130 -1.34 14.89 -24.97
CA ALA A 130 -0.59 14.13 -23.94
C ALA A 130 -0.11 15.01 -22.79
N ALA A 131 0.29 16.24 -23.02
CA ALA A 131 0.81 17.12 -21.96
C ALA A 131 -0.25 17.42 -20.90
N THR A 132 -1.46 17.74 -21.32
CA THR A 132 -2.59 18.02 -20.41
C THR A 132 -3.08 16.78 -19.70
N ASN A 133 -3.03 15.61 -20.34
CA ASN A 133 -3.28 14.32 -19.69
C ASN A 133 -2.28 14.07 -18.55
N ILE A 134 -0.99 14.24 -18.82
CA ILE A 134 0.06 14.05 -17.81
C ILE A 134 -0.16 15.00 -16.63
N ILE A 135 -0.40 16.28 -16.88
CA ILE A 135 -0.64 17.27 -15.83
C ILE A 135 -1.88 16.90 -14.99
N ALA A 136 -2.97 16.51 -15.64
CA ALA A 136 -4.21 16.17 -14.96
C ALA A 136 -4.06 14.93 -14.05
N GLY A 137 -3.38 13.89 -14.52
CA GLY A 137 -3.14 12.69 -13.74
C GLY A 137 -2.20 12.95 -12.54
N LEU A 138 -1.10 13.69 -12.75
CA LEU A 138 -0.22 14.10 -11.64
C LEU A 138 -0.99 14.93 -10.61
N ALA A 139 -1.79 15.92 -11.04
CA ALA A 139 -2.59 16.74 -10.13
C ALA A 139 -3.61 15.91 -9.35
N THR A 140 -4.29 14.97 -10.01
CA THR A 140 -5.23 14.04 -9.37
C THR A 140 -4.55 13.19 -8.30
N GLY A 141 -3.39 12.61 -8.62
CA GLY A 141 -2.60 11.85 -7.66
C GLY A 141 -2.13 12.70 -6.48
N MET A 142 -1.61 13.92 -6.73
CA MET A 142 -1.16 14.81 -5.66
C MET A 142 -2.29 15.21 -4.72
N ILE A 143 -3.45 15.61 -5.24
CA ILE A 143 -4.57 16.04 -4.40
C ILE A 143 -5.15 14.86 -3.58
N SER A 144 -5.07 13.64 -4.09
CA SER A 144 -5.55 12.45 -3.40
C SER A 144 -4.77 12.14 -2.12
N THR A 145 -3.55 12.66 -1.99
CA THR A 145 -2.74 12.48 -0.77
C THR A 145 -3.34 13.20 0.44
N PHE A 146 -4.06 14.30 0.22
CA PHE A 146 -4.60 15.12 1.30
C PHE A 146 -5.50 14.33 2.24
N SER A 147 -6.55 13.68 1.71
CA SER A 147 -7.50 12.92 2.52
C SER A 147 -6.84 11.72 3.22
N SER A 148 -6.01 10.98 2.51
CA SER A 148 -5.34 9.80 3.04
C SER A 148 -4.34 10.14 4.14
N VAL A 149 -3.53 11.20 3.98
CA VAL A 149 -2.58 11.63 4.99
C VAL A 149 -3.29 12.23 6.21
N LEU A 150 -4.37 12.97 6.02
CA LEU A 150 -5.17 13.48 7.14
C LEU A 150 -5.76 12.33 7.97
N LEU A 151 -6.33 11.32 7.32
CA LEU A 151 -6.84 10.12 8.00
C LEU A 151 -5.72 9.37 8.74
N PHE A 152 -4.56 9.27 8.13
CA PHE A 152 -3.40 8.66 8.76
C PHE A 152 -2.96 9.43 10.01
N ALA A 153 -2.89 10.75 9.95
CA ALA A 153 -2.58 11.60 11.11
C ALA A 153 -3.63 11.45 12.24
N ILE A 154 -4.91 11.38 11.87
CA ILE A 154 -6.00 11.11 12.83
C ILE A 154 -5.83 9.72 13.46
N ALA A 155 -5.48 8.70 12.67
CA ALA A 155 -5.23 7.35 13.18
C ALA A 155 -4.11 7.32 14.22
N ILE A 156 -2.97 7.94 13.91
CA ILE A 156 -1.83 8.04 14.83
C ILE A 156 -2.26 8.71 16.12
N TRP A 157 -2.82 9.92 16.03
CA TRP A 157 -3.14 10.72 17.20
C TRP A 157 -4.20 10.05 18.08
N SER A 158 -5.30 9.57 17.48
CA SER A 158 -6.38 8.95 18.25
C SER A 158 -5.98 7.59 18.86
N SER A 159 -5.29 6.73 18.12
CA SER A 159 -4.84 5.45 18.66
C SER A 159 -3.80 5.62 19.77
N TYR A 160 -2.91 6.62 19.63
CA TYR A 160 -1.98 7.00 20.70
C TYR A 160 -2.71 7.54 21.94
N ALA A 161 -3.68 8.43 21.77
CA ALA A 161 -4.47 8.97 22.87
C ALA A 161 -5.24 7.88 23.64
N PHE A 162 -5.63 6.79 22.98
CA PHE A 162 -6.29 5.66 23.65
C PHE A 162 -5.33 4.77 24.42
N ALA A 163 -4.21 4.36 23.84
CA ALA A 163 -3.35 3.36 24.44
C ALA A 163 -1.84 3.54 24.12
N GLY A 164 -1.40 4.79 23.95
CA GLY A 164 0.00 5.11 23.66
C GLY A 164 0.52 4.43 22.40
N PHE A 165 1.82 4.14 22.35
CA PHE A 165 2.41 3.42 21.21
C PHE A 165 1.87 1.99 21.04
N TYR A 166 1.44 1.33 22.12
CA TYR A 166 0.75 0.06 22.02
C TYR A 166 -0.58 0.20 21.26
N GLY A 167 -1.31 1.28 21.49
CA GLY A 167 -2.53 1.60 20.74
C GLY A 167 -2.27 1.79 19.24
N VAL A 168 -1.17 2.45 18.88
CA VAL A 168 -0.77 2.60 17.46
C VAL A 168 -0.42 1.25 16.83
N ALA A 169 0.29 0.39 17.58
CA ALA A 169 0.60 -0.97 17.13
C ALA A 169 -0.67 -1.81 16.95
N MET A 170 -1.63 -1.69 17.86
CA MET A 170 -2.92 -2.38 17.78
C MET A 170 -3.78 -1.88 16.63
N ALA A 171 -3.78 -0.57 16.34
CA ALA A 171 -4.44 -0.01 15.16
C ALA A 171 -3.85 -0.57 13.86
N ALA A 172 -2.51 -0.64 13.76
CA ALA A 172 -1.82 -1.24 12.63
C ALA A 172 -2.17 -2.73 12.47
N SER A 173 -2.12 -3.51 13.56
CA SER A 173 -2.45 -4.94 13.54
C SER A 173 -3.89 -5.21 13.14
N ALA A 174 -4.83 -4.41 13.64
CA ALA A 174 -6.24 -4.54 13.30
C ALA A 174 -6.50 -4.20 11.82
N MET A 175 -5.89 -3.13 11.32
CA MET A 175 -5.93 -2.82 9.89
C MET A 175 -5.40 -4.03 9.09
N MET A 176 -4.24 -4.58 9.45
CA MET A 176 -3.66 -5.73 8.76
C MET A 176 -4.48 -7.03 8.93
N ALA A 177 -5.34 -7.15 9.93
CA ALA A 177 -6.19 -8.33 10.10
C ALA A 177 -7.15 -8.57 8.93
N THR A 178 -7.49 -7.52 8.16
CA THR A 178 -8.30 -7.65 6.93
C THR A 178 -7.46 -7.88 5.67
N THR A 179 -6.14 -8.02 5.79
CA THR A 179 -5.22 -8.11 4.64
C THR A 179 -5.54 -9.27 3.70
N ALA A 180 -5.97 -10.43 4.22
CA ALA A 180 -6.31 -11.57 3.37
C ALA A 180 -7.47 -11.25 2.40
N MET A 181 -8.49 -10.51 2.86
CA MET A 181 -9.56 -10.03 1.99
C MET A 181 -9.07 -8.95 1.03
N GLN A 182 -8.24 -8.02 1.49
CA GLN A 182 -7.66 -6.97 0.65
C GLN A 182 -6.77 -7.55 -0.45
N LEU A 183 -5.95 -8.58 -0.13
CA LEU A 183 -5.13 -9.28 -1.12
C LEU A 183 -5.96 -10.08 -2.13
N ALA A 184 -7.07 -10.68 -1.69
CA ALA A 184 -8.00 -11.37 -2.61
C ALA A 184 -8.62 -10.38 -3.61
N ILE A 185 -8.98 -9.18 -3.14
CA ILE A 185 -9.51 -8.10 -3.96
C ILE A 185 -8.43 -7.52 -4.88
N ASP A 186 -7.18 -7.35 -4.40
CA ASP A 186 -6.06 -6.87 -5.21
C ASP A 186 -5.69 -7.87 -6.32
N ALA A 187 -5.63 -9.16 -5.99
CA ALA A 187 -5.31 -10.23 -6.95
C ALA A 187 -6.39 -10.40 -8.04
N PHE A 188 -7.61 -10.00 -7.77
CA PHE A 188 -8.70 -10.01 -8.75
C PHE A 188 -8.34 -9.17 -9.99
N GLY A 189 -7.72 -8.00 -9.83
CA GLY A 189 -7.34 -7.11 -10.93
C GLY A 189 -6.44 -7.79 -11.98
N PRO A 190 -5.23 -8.27 -11.61
CA PRO A 190 -4.35 -8.97 -12.55
C PRO A 190 -4.96 -10.23 -13.18
N ILE A 191 -5.85 -10.92 -12.46
CA ILE A 191 -6.56 -12.09 -13.01
C ILE A 191 -7.53 -11.65 -14.10
N ALA A 192 -8.29 -10.57 -13.86
CA ALA A 192 -9.25 -10.04 -14.82
C ALA A 192 -8.56 -9.50 -16.08
N ASP A 193 -7.46 -8.75 -15.92
CA ASP A 193 -6.65 -8.23 -17.03
C ASP A 193 -6.09 -9.37 -17.90
N ASN A 194 -5.48 -10.39 -17.28
CA ASN A 194 -5.00 -11.55 -18.01
C ASN A 194 -6.13 -12.33 -18.69
N ALA A 195 -7.30 -12.47 -18.07
CA ALA A 195 -8.47 -13.12 -18.68
C ALA A 195 -8.92 -12.35 -19.93
N GLY A 196 -8.91 -11.00 -19.90
CA GLY A 196 -9.18 -10.15 -21.05
C GLY A 196 -8.18 -10.36 -22.18
N GLY A 197 -6.88 -10.41 -21.86
CA GLY A 197 -5.83 -10.70 -22.83
C GLY A 197 -5.99 -12.09 -23.48
N ILE A 198 -6.35 -13.10 -22.71
CA ILE A 198 -6.60 -14.45 -23.23
C ILE A 198 -7.84 -14.45 -24.17
N ALA A 199 -8.91 -13.75 -23.75
CA ALA A 199 -10.12 -13.66 -24.58
C ALA A 199 -9.84 -13.00 -25.94
N GLU A 200 -9.04 -11.92 -25.95
CA GLU A 200 -8.58 -11.23 -27.15
C GLU A 200 -7.73 -12.14 -28.05
N MET A 201 -6.66 -12.72 -27.49
CA MET A 201 -5.71 -13.55 -28.24
C MET A 201 -6.29 -14.87 -28.75
N SER A 202 -7.35 -15.38 -28.14
CA SER A 202 -8.03 -16.63 -28.53
C SER A 202 -9.26 -16.40 -29.40
N ASP A 203 -9.48 -15.15 -29.82
CA ASP A 203 -10.57 -14.78 -30.74
C ASP A 203 -11.95 -15.22 -30.23
N GLN A 204 -12.20 -15.01 -28.93
CA GLN A 204 -13.46 -15.38 -28.28
C GLN A 204 -14.62 -14.50 -28.76
N ASN A 205 -15.84 -14.98 -28.49
CA ASN A 205 -17.03 -14.19 -28.76
C ASN A 205 -16.91 -12.78 -28.12
N PRO A 206 -17.23 -11.69 -28.82
CA PRO A 206 -17.12 -10.29 -28.31
C PRO A 206 -17.74 -10.08 -26.93
N ILE A 207 -18.83 -10.79 -26.59
CA ILE A 207 -19.44 -10.73 -25.26
C ILE A 207 -18.50 -11.18 -24.13
N VAL A 208 -17.56 -12.09 -24.42
CA VAL A 208 -16.57 -12.54 -23.44
C VAL A 208 -15.59 -11.41 -23.17
N ARG A 209 -15.16 -10.74 -24.22
CA ARG A 209 -14.26 -9.58 -24.11
C ARG A 209 -14.93 -8.44 -23.33
N GLU A 210 -16.16 -8.09 -23.66
CA GLU A 210 -16.93 -7.07 -22.95
C GLU A 210 -16.99 -7.36 -21.44
N ARG A 211 -17.27 -8.62 -21.05
CA ARG A 211 -17.32 -9.01 -19.64
C ARG A 211 -15.97 -8.96 -18.94
N THR A 212 -14.90 -9.39 -19.61
CA THR A 212 -13.56 -9.31 -19.03
C THR A 212 -13.08 -7.87 -18.90
N ASP A 213 -13.44 -6.97 -19.80
CA ASP A 213 -13.11 -5.54 -19.72
C ASP A 213 -13.83 -4.85 -18.55
N ILE A 214 -15.09 -5.20 -18.30
CA ILE A 214 -15.82 -4.75 -17.09
C ILE A 214 -15.11 -5.20 -15.82
N LEU A 215 -14.69 -6.47 -15.77
CA LEU A 215 -13.95 -7.00 -14.62
C LEU A 215 -12.59 -6.32 -14.44
N ASP A 216 -11.85 -6.07 -15.54
CA ASP A 216 -10.55 -5.43 -15.53
C ASP A 216 -10.63 -3.97 -15.06
N SER A 217 -11.62 -3.20 -15.50
CA SER A 217 -11.81 -1.81 -15.05
C SER A 217 -12.05 -1.69 -13.54
N VAL A 218 -12.79 -2.66 -12.97
CA VAL A 218 -12.94 -2.78 -11.50
C VAL A 218 -11.63 -3.24 -10.87
N GLY A 219 -10.90 -4.14 -11.53
CA GLY A 219 -9.58 -4.62 -11.11
C GLY A 219 -8.56 -3.50 -10.92
N ASN A 220 -8.52 -2.52 -11.81
CA ASN A 220 -7.64 -1.35 -11.69
C ASN A 220 -7.94 -0.52 -10.44
N THR A 221 -9.24 -0.34 -10.13
CA THR A 221 -9.68 0.37 -8.91
C THR A 221 -9.32 -0.42 -7.66
N THR A 222 -9.57 -1.71 -7.64
CA THR A 222 -9.31 -2.56 -6.47
C THR A 222 -7.82 -2.74 -6.20
N ALA A 223 -6.99 -2.83 -7.24
CA ALA A 223 -5.54 -2.85 -7.12
C ALA A 223 -5.01 -1.55 -6.48
N ALA A 224 -5.52 -0.38 -6.87
CA ALA A 224 -5.17 0.88 -6.24
C ALA A 224 -5.64 0.93 -4.78
N THR A 225 -6.84 0.44 -4.49
CA THR A 225 -7.43 0.39 -3.15
C THR A 225 -6.62 -0.50 -2.20
N GLY A 226 -6.25 -1.71 -2.64
CA GLY A 226 -5.42 -2.64 -1.88
C GLY A 226 -4.04 -2.07 -1.56
N LYS A 227 -3.40 -1.41 -2.53
CA LYS A 227 -2.11 -0.74 -2.33
C LYS A 227 -2.22 0.46 -1.38
N GLY A 228 -3.27 1.29 -1.51
CA GLY A 228 -3.52 2.40 -0.59
C GLY A 228 -3.66 1.94 0.86
N PHE A 229 -4.40 0.85 1.08
CA PHE A 229 -4.51 0.18 2.37
C PHE A 229 -3.14 -0.34 2.88
N ALA A 230 -2.36 -1.00 2.02
CA ALA A 230 -1.03 -1.52 2.37
C ALA A 230 -0.05 -0.40 2.77
N ILE A 231 -0.08 0.74 2.08
CA ILE A 231 0.74 1.91 2.41
C ILE A 231 0.39 2.43 3.81
N ALA A 232 -0.90 2.57 4.12
CA ALA A 232 -1.34 3.08 5.41
C ALA A 232 -0.99 2.13 6.56
N SER A 233 -1.20 0.83 6.40
CA SER A 233 -0.84 -0.17 7.41
C SER A 233 0.67 -0.25 7.64
N ALA A 234 1.47 -0.17 6.57
CA ALA A 234 2.93 -0.14 6.66
C ALA A 234 3.42 1.12 7.42
N ALA A 235 2.80 2.27 7.18
CA ALA A 235 3.15 3.52 7.85
C ALA A 235 2.84 3.49 9.36
N LEU A 236 1.68 2.94 9.76
CA LEU A 236 1.36 2.73 11.18
C LEU A 236 2.32 1.71 11.84
N THR A 237 2.66 0.64 11.13
CA THR A 237 3.64 -0.35 11.61
C THR A 237 5.02 0.27 11.77
N ALA A 238 5.47 1.10 10.83
CA ALA A 238 6.74 1.83 10.93
C ALA A 238 6.77 2.68 12.21
N LEU A 239 5.69 3.38 12.55
CA LEU A 239 5.61 4.18 13.76
C LEU A 239 5.67 3.33 15.04
N ALA A 240 5.01 2.16 15.05
CA ALA A 240 5.14 1.22 16.16
C ALA A 240 6.58 0.72 16.33
N LEU A 241 7.28 0.46 15.22
CA LEU A 241 8.70 0.10 15.22
C LEU A 241 9.62 1.27 15.66
N PHE A 242 9.23 2.51 15.42
CA PHE A 242 9.94 3.68 15.98
C PHE A 242 9.95 3.67 17.51
N ALA A 243 8.82 3.34 18.14
CA ALA A 243 8.75 3.22 19.59
C ALA A 243 9.71 2.13 20.10
N ALA A 244 9.70 0.96 19.45
CA ALA A 244 10.65 -0.12 19.78
C ALA A 244 12.11 0.31 19.57
N TYR A 245 12.39 1.05 18.50
CA TYR A 245 13.72 1.58 18.20
C TYR A 245 14.21 2.55 19.29
N VAL A 246 13.39 3.52 19.69
CA VAL A 246 13.70 4.48 20.77
C VAL A 246 14.01 3.73 22.07
N THR A 247 13.18 2.75 22.42
CA THR A 247 13.39 1.92 23.63
C THR A 247 14.69 1.11 23.54
N PHE A 248 14.96 0.47 22.40
CA PHE A 248 16.15 -0.37 22.21
C PHE A 248 17.46 0.41 22.22
N THR A 249 17.44 1.62 21.67
CA THR A 249 18.63 2.50 21.60
C THR A 249 18.81 3.39 22.82
N GLU A 250 17.88 3.33 23.78
CA GLU A 250 17.89 4.14 25.01
C GLU A 250 18.06 5.64 24.75
N ILE A 251 17.45 6.15 23.67
CA ILE A 251 17.41 7.59 23.37
C ILE A 251 16.11 8.20 23.90
N ASP A 252 16.14 9.47 24.33
CA ASP A 252 14.98 10.16 24.89
C ASP A 252 13.93 10.55 23.82
N GLY A 253 14.28 10.37 22.55
CA GLY A 253 13.47 10.72 21.40
C GLY A 253 14.33 11.18 20.23
N ILE A 254 13.69 11.59 19.14
CA ILE A 254 14.36 12.07 17.93
C ILE A 254 14.30 13.61 17.90
N ASN A 255 15.38 14.24 18.36
CA ASN A 255 15.42 15.70 18.48
C ASN A 255 15.87 16.36 17.16
N ILE A 256 14.90 16.84 16.39
CA ILE A 256 15.13 17.52 15.09
C ILE A 256 15.83 18.89 15.20
N PHE A 257 15.96 19.48 16.39
CA PHE A 257 16.75 20.70 16.59
C PHE A 257 18.26 20.43 16.61
N LYS A 258 18.68 19.16 16.73
CA LYS A 258 20.10 18.81 16.54
C LYS A 258 20.42 18.80 15.04
N ALA A 259 21.37 19.63 14.61
CA ALA A 259 21.71 19.78 13.19
C ALA A 259 22.05 18.45 12.47
N PRO A 260 22.81 17.49 13.06
CA PRO A 260 23.04 16.18 12.43
C PRO A 260 21.76 15.38 12.23
N VAL A 261 20.81 15.43 13.17
CA VAL A 261 19.51 14.72 13.09
C VAL A 261 18.64 15.34 12.00
N LEU A 262 18.56 16.68 11.95
CA LEU A 262 17.82 17.41 10.92
C LEU A 262 18.40 17.14 9.53
N ALA A 263 19.72 17.11 9.38
CA ALA A 263 20.37 16.78 8.12
C ALA A 263 19.98 15.37 7.63
N MET A 264 19.96 14.39 8.54
CA MET A 264 19.54 13.02 8.21
C MET A 264 18.04 12.92 7.91
N LEU A 265 17.20 13.75 8.49
CA LEU A 265 15.79 13.84 8.13
C LEU A 265 15.61 14.29 6.66
N PHE A 266 16.37 15.29 6.20
CA PHE A 266 16.35 15.70 4.79
C PHE A 266 16.87 14.60 3.86
N VAL A 267 17.95 13.90 4.24
CA VAL A 267 18.45 12.76 3.49
C VAL A 267 17.38 11.66 3.40
N GLY A 268 16.72 11.33 4.51
CA GLY A 268 15.62 10.37 4.54
C GLY A 268 14.46 10.81 3.64
N GLY A 269 14.06 12.07 3.70
CA GLY A 269 12.99 12.62 2.85
C GLY A 269 13.28 12.55 1.35
N MET A 270 14.55 12.62 0.95
CA MET A 270 15.00 12.50 -0.44
C MET A 270 14.88 11.04 -0.96
N VAL A 271 15.13 10.04 -0.12
CA VAL A 271 15.26 8.64 -0.54
C VAL A 271 14.05 8.10 -1.30
N PRO A 272 12.78 8.28 -0.85
CA PRO A 272 11.62 7.83 -1.61
C PRO A 272 11.48 8.50 -2.98
N VAL A 273 11.88 9.76 -3.10
CA VAL A 273 11.86 10.51 -4.37
C VAL A 273 12.84 9.90 -5.36
N VAL A 274 14.08 9.67 -4.92
CA VAL A 274 15.13 9.06 -5.75
C VAL A 274 14.78 7.62 -6.09
N PHE A 275 14.26 6.85 -5.12
CA PHE A 275 13.77 5.49 -5.34
C PHE A 275 12.71 5.47 -6.45
N SER A 276 11.72 6.35 -6.37
CA SER A 276 10.65 6.45 -7.37
C SER A 276 11.18 6.82 -8.75
N ALA A 277 12.12 7.75 -8.83
CA ALA A 277 12.76 8.13 -10.08
C ALA A 277 13.53 6.96 -10.71
N LEU A 278 14.28 6.21 -9.90
CA LEU A 278 15.00 5.01 -10.34
C LEU A 278 14.03 3.92 -10.82
N ALA A 279 12.94 3.68 -10.06
CA ALA A 279 11.92 2.70 -10.42
C ALA A 279 11.26 3.05 -11.76
N MET A 280 10.80 4.31 -11.93
CA MET A 280 10.20 4.77 -13.19
C MET A 280 11.17 4.63 -14.38
N SER A 281 12.43 5.04 -14.21
CA SER A 281 13.46 4.89 -15.24
C SER A 281 13.70 3.42 -15.60
N SER A 282 13.70 2.55 -14.60
CA SER A 282 13.91 1.10 -14.77
C SER A 282 12.77 0.44 -15.53
N VAL A 283 11.52 0.79 -15.17
CA VAL A 283 10.33 0.30 -15.89
C VAL A 283 10.36 0.76 -17.34
N GLY A 284 10.71 2.03 -17.60
CA GLY A 284 10.82 2.56 -18.96
C GLY A 284 11.86 1.82 -19.81
N LYS A 285 13.02 1.46 -19.23
CA LYS A 285 14.05 0.68 -19.93
C LYS A 285 13.58 -0.76 -20.22
N ALA A 286 12.99 -1.43 -19.23
CA ALA A 286 12.46 -2.78 -19.42
C ALA A 286 11.36 -2.83 -20.48
N ALA A 287 10.46 -1.84 -20.48
CA ALA A 287 9.43 -1.71 -21.50
C ALA A 287 10.01 -1.49 -22.89
N MET A 288 11.08 -0.69 -23.02
CA MET A 288 11.72 -0.46 -24.32
C MET A 288 12.40 -1.74 -24.85
N GLU A 289 13.11 -2.49 -24.01
CA GLU A 289 13.69 -3.79 -24.38
C GLU A 289 12.60 -4.76 -24.89
N MET A 290 11.44 -4.77 -24.25
CA MET A 290 10.30 -5.58 -24.70
C MET A 290 9.75 -5.11 -26.05
N VAL A 291 9.61 -3.80 -26.25
CA VAL A 291 9.15 -3.22 -27.53
C VAL A 291 10.12 -3.58 -28.67
N GLU A 292 11.42 -3.51 -28.41
CA GLU A 292 12.44 -3.87 -29.40
C GLU A 292 12.35 -5.35 -29.78
N GLU A 293 12.14 -6.25 -28.80
CA GLU A 293 11.98 -7.69 -29.06
C GLU A 293 10.70 -7.97 -29.87
N VAL A 294 9.58 -7.35 -29.51
CA VAL A 294 8.32 -7.52 -30.27
C VAL A 294 8.50 -7.02 -31.72
N ARG A 295 9.15 -5.89 -31.93
CA ARG A 295 9.47 -5.37 -33.28
C ARG A 295 10.39 -6.30 -34.05
N ARG A 296 11.38 -6.89 -33.38
CA ARG A 296 12.27 -7.91 -33.98
C ARG A 296 11.46 -9.10 -34.47
N GLN A 297 10.57 -9.64 -33.63
CA GLN A 297 9.74 -10.79 -33.98
C GLN A 297 8.86 -10.50 -35.18
N PHE A 298 8.22 -9.34 -35.24
CA PHE A 298 7.41 -8.93 -36.40
C PHE A 298 8.21 -8.82 -37.70
N LYS A 299 9.49 -8.44 -37.61
CA LYS A 299 10.36 -8.27 -38.76
C LYS A 299 11.01 -9.59 -39.21
N GLU A 300 11.38 -10.46 -38.25
CA GLU A 300 12.26 -11.60 -38.51
C GLU A 300 11.53 -12.94 -38.55
N ILE A 301 10.31 -13.04 -38.00
CA ILE A 301 9.54 -14.29 -38.01
C ILE A 301 8.49 -14.25 -39.12
N PRO A 302 8.68 -14.97 -40.24
CA PRO A 302 7.72 -15.00 -41.32
C PRO A 302 6.39 -15.66 -40.87
N GLY A 303 5.29 -15.05 -41.19
CA GLY A 303 3.96 -15.58 -40.88
C GLY A 303 3.43 -15.26 -39.48
N ILE A 304 4.16 -14.43 -38.70
CA ILE A 304 3.69 -14.03 -37.37
C ILE A 304 2.48 -13.06 -37.47
N MET A 305 2.49 -12.16 -38.46
CA MET A 305 1.39 -11.22 -38.70
C MET A 305 0.14 -11.90 -39.23
N GLU A 306 0.29 -13.03 -39.95
CA GLU A 306 -0.77 -13.84 -40.48
C GLU A 306 -1.25 -14.91 -39.48
N GLY A 307 -0.71 -14.94 -38.28
CA GLY A 307 -1.07 -15.92 -37.25
C GLY A 307 -0.61 -17.36 -37.54
N ILE A 308 0.24 -17.57 -38.55
CA ILE A 308 0.77 -18.90 -38.94
C ILE A 308 1.94 -19.30 -38.03
N ALA A 309 2.85 -18.37 -37.76
CA ALA A 309 3.98 -18.60 -36.86
C ALA A 309 3.63 -18.16 -35.43
N LYS A 310 4.13 -18.93 -34.43
CA LYS A 310 3.93 -18.58 -33.02
C LYS A 310 5.01 -17.57 -32.58
N PRO A 311 4.63 -16.54 -31.76
CA PRO A 311 5.60 -15.65 -31.15
C PRO A 311 6.57 -16.39 -30.23
N GLU A 312 7.78 -15.85 -30.07
CA GLU A 312 8.79 -16.37 -29.13
C GLU A 312 8.50 -15.82 -27.73
N TYR A 313 7.44 -16.30 -27.07
CA TYR A 313 7.03 -15.85 -25.72
C TYR A 313 8.13 -16.04 -24.68
N ASP A 314 8.91 -17.13 -24.78
CA ASP A 314 9.98 -17.44 -23.85
C ASP A 314 11.03 -16.32 -23.80
N LYS A 315 11.34 -15.70 -24.96
CA LYS A 315 12.24 -14.55 -25.02
C LYS A 315 11.67 -13.32 -24.34
N CYS A 316 10.38 -13.06 -24.54
CA CYS A 316 9.71 -11.94 -23.88
C CYS A 316 9.73 -12.11 -22.36
N VAL A 317 9.44 -13.31 -21.86
CA VAL A 317 9.50 -13.63 -20.43
C VAL A 317 10.93 -13.50 -19.88
N ASP A 318 11.92 -14.00 -20.62
CA ASP A 318 13.34 -13.90 -20.23
C ASP A 318 13.82 -12.46 -20.13
N ILE A 319 13.49 -11.62 -21.12
CA ILE A 319 13.80 -10.18 -21.13
C ILE A 319 13.17 -9.50 -19.92
N SER A 320 11.86 -9.68 -19.71
CA SER A 320 11.12 -9.07 -18.60
C SER A 320 11.72 -9.49 -17.24
N THR A 321 12.00 -10.78 -17.05
CA THR A 321 12.55 -11.31 -15.81
C THR A 321 13.96 -10.79 -15.53
N LYS A 322 14.85 -10.85 -16.53
CA LYS A 322 16.21 -10.33 -16.40
C LYS A 322 16.27 -8.84 -16.15
N ALA A 323 15.45 -8.08 -16.88
CA ALA A 323 15.33 -6.63 -16.69
C ALA A 323 14.86 -6.31 -15.27
N SER A 324 13.80 -6.97 -14.78
CA SER A 324 13.27 -6.78 -13.43
C SER A 324 14.33 -7.03 -12.36
N LEU A 325 15.02 -8.17 -12.40
CA LEU A 325 16.06 -8.52 -11.42
C LEU A 325 17.24 -7.52 -11.46
N ARG A 326 17.72 -7.17 -12.65
CA ARG A 326 18.85 -6.24 -12.82
C ARG A 326 18.52 -4.83 -12.38
N GLN A 327 17.33 -4.34 -12.72
CA GLN A 327 16.95 -2.96 -12.46
C GLN A 327 16.57 -2.73 -10.99
N MET A 328 16.20 -3.77 -10.23
CA MET A 328 15.90 -3.68 -8.80
C MET A 328 17.14 -3.63 -7.90
N LEU A 329 18.34 -3.90 -8.41
CA LEU A 329 19.57 -3.86 -7.61
C LEU A 329 19.85 -2.48 -7.03
N LEU A 330 19.78 -1.43 -7.85
CA LEU A 330 20.12 -0.07 -7.40
C LEU A 330 19.09 0.51 -6.42
N PRO A 331 17.76 0.40 -6.65
CA PRO A 331 16.76 0.74 -5.65
C PRO A 331 16.91 -0.04 -4.34
N GLY A 332 17.20 -1.35 -4.43
CA GLY A 332 17.43 -2.20 -3.26
C GLY A 332 18.67 -1.77 -2.45
N LEU A 333 19.78 -1.49 -3.12
CA LEU A 333 20.98 -0.96 -2.48
C LEU A 333 20.77 0.39 -1.82
N LEU A 334 19.95 1.24 -2.41
CA LEU A 334 19.61 2.55 -1.85
C LEU A 334 18.86 2.39 -0.51
N THR A 335 17.88 1.49 -0.44
CA THR A 335 17.05 1.31 0.76
C THR A 335 17.83 0.67 1.92
N ILE A 336 18.71 -0.28 1.65
CA ILE A 336 19.50 -0.99 2.67
C ILE A 336 20.80 -0.24 2.97
N GLY A 337 21.44 0.32 1.95
CA GLY A 337 22.76 0.93 2.06
C GLY A 337 22.76 2.23 2.85
N PHE A 338 21.75 3.10 2.69
CA PHE A 338 21.71 4.38 3.40
C PHE A 338 21.65 4.24 4.93
N PRO A 339 20.78 3.43 5.54
CA PRO A 339 20.79 3.22 6.99
C PRO A 339 22.15 2.73 7.50
N ILE A 340 22.77 1.77 6.80
CA ILE A 340 24.07 1.23 7.16
C ILE A 340 25.15 2.34 7.04
N LEU A 341 25.14 3.08 5.96
CA LEU A 341 26.09 4.18 5.74
C LEU A 341 25.97 5.26 6.82
N ILE A 342 24.74 5.64 7.20
CA ILE A 342 24.51 6.61 8.26
C ILE A 342 25.12 6.16 9.58
N VAL A 343 24.91 4.88 9.96
CA VAL A 343 25.47 4.33 11.18
C VAL A 343 26.99 4.29 11.12
N VAL A 344 27.57 3.76 10.04
CA VAL A 344 29.03 3.66 9.87
C VAL A 344 29.70 5.03 9.90
N VAL A 345 29.20 5.97 9.11
CA VAL A 345 29.75 7.33 9.06
C VAL A 345 29.50 8.07 10.38
N GLY A 346 28.32 7.88 10.98
CA GLY A 346 27.98 8.47 12.27
C GLY A 346 28.93 8.01 13.39
N VAL A 347 29.23 6.71 13.49
CA VAL A 347 30.18 6.18 14.47
C VAL A 347 31.60 6.67 14.22
N LEU A 348 32.01 6.84 12.97
CA LEU A 348 33.34 7.39 12.64
C LEU A 348 33.49 8.86 13.01
N ILE A 349 32.41 9.65 12.90
CA ILE A 349 32.42 11.10 13.21
C ILE A 349 32.20 11.33 14.71
N TYR A 350 31.35 10.52 15.33
CA TYR A 350 30.93 10.63 16.75
C TYR A 350 31.20 9.35 17.52
N PRO A 351 32.47 8.90 17.65
CA PRO A 351 32.80 7.59 18.22
C PRO A 351 32.36 7.39 19.68
N GLU A 352 32.26 8.48 20.44
CA GLU A 352 31.85 8.44 21.85
C GLU A 352 30.37 8.80 22.09
N ASN A 353 29.64 9.15 21.03
CA ASN A 353 28.24 9.60 21.15
C ASN A 353 27.27 8.74 20.32
N HIS A 354 27.16 7.46 20.69
CA HIS A 354 26.28 6.50 20.03
C HIS A 354 24.81 6.90 20.08
N LYS A 355 24.38 7.63 21.13
CA LYS A 355 23.01 8.16 21.22
C LYS A 355 22.71 9.17 20.11
N LEU A 356 23.66 10.07 19.80
CA LEU A 356 23.51 11.00 18.68
C LEU A 356 23.40 10.25 17.34
N VAL A 357 24.22 9.22 17.14
CA VAL A 357 24.15 8.39 15.91
C VAL A 357 22.80 7.70 15.80
N ALA A 358 22.26 7.19 16.90
CA ALA A 358 20.91 6.61 16.91
C ALA A 358 19.85 7.68 16.61
N GLU A 359 19.92 8.89 17.19
CA GLU A 359 19.01 9.97 16.83
C GLU A 359 19.13 10.38 15.35
N MET A 360 20.34 10.38 14.76
CA MET A 360 20.54 10.65 13.33
C MET A 360 19.83 9.59 12.46
N LEU A 361 19.97 8.31 12.78
CA LEU A 361 19.23 7.25 12.08
C LEU A 361 17.72 7.40 12.28
N GLY A 362 17.26 7.77 13.48
CA GLY A 362 15.87 8.10 13.76
C GLY A 362 15.34 9.25 12.90
N GLY A 363 16.12 10.31 12.75
CA GLY A 363 15.79 11.44 11.85
C GLY A 363 15.66 10.99 10.40
N TYR A 364 16.59 10.18 9.90
CA TYR A 364 16.52 9.55 8.58
C TYR A 364 15.23 8.74 8.40
N MET A 365 14.92 7.85 9.34
CA MET A 365 13.71 7.02 9.28
C MET A 365 12.44 7.88 9.27
N ALA A 366 12.38 8.96 10.07
CA ALA A 366 11.25 9.88 10.05
C ALA A 366 11.08 10.55 8.68
N GLY A 367 12.16 11.02 8.07
CA GLY A 367 12.16 11.57 6.72
C GLY A 367 11.67 10.58 5.67
N VAL A 368 12.20 9.35 5.68
CA VAL A 368 11.76 8.27 4.77
C VAL A 368 10.28 7.97 4.94
N THR A 369 9.79 7.89 6.18
CA THR A 369 8.38 7.54 6.45
C THR A 369 7.44 8.62 5.92
N VAL A 370 7.67 9.89 6.24
CA VAL A 370 6.79 10.98 5.81
C VAL A 370 6.79 11.12 4.29
N SER A 371 7.97 11.22 3.69
CA SER A 371 8.10 11.34 2.23
C SER A 371 7.61 10.10 1.51
N GLY A 372 7.91 8.89 2.04
CA GLY A 372 7.51 7.61 1.46
C GLY A 372 5.99 7.44 1.41
N VAL A 373 5.29 7.80 2.48
CA VAL A 373 3.81 7.75 2.51
C VAL A 373 3.21 8.68 1.47
N LEU A 374 3.69 9.92 1.40
CA LEU A 374 3.21 10.90 0.41
C LEU A 374 3.42 10.43 -1.03
N TRP A 375 4.64 9.99 -1.37
CA TRP A 375 4.99 9.53 -2.70
C TRP A 375 4.26 8.23 -3.07
N ALA A 376 4.14 7.28 -2.14
CA ALA A 376 3.46 6.02 -2.40
C ALA A 376 1.96 6.23 -2.69
N ILE A 377 1.25 7.03 -1.88
CA ILE A 377 -0.17 7.35 -2.12
C ILE A 377 -0.33 8.11 -3.44
N PHE A 378 0.51 9.12 -3.68
CA PHE A 378 0.49 9.89 -4.93
C PHE A 378 0.62 8.98 -6.15
N GLN A 379 1.66 8.15 -6.21
CA GLN A 379 1.92 7.29 -7.36
C GLN A 379 0.86 6.21 -7.54
N ASN A 380 0.41 5.60 -6.44
CA ASN A 380 -0.66 4.62 -6.46
C ASN A 380 -1.93 5.18 -7.10
N ASN A 381 -2.37 6.34 -6.61
CA ASN A 381 -3.64 6.92 -7.05
C ASN A 381 -3.52 7.56 -8.44
N ALA A 382 -2.39 8.16 -8.78
CA ALA A 382 -2.13 8.65 -10.14
C ALA A 382 -2.15 7.50 -11.17
N GLY A 383 -1.47 6.39 -10.86
CA GLY A 383 -1.42 5.21 -11.72
C GLY A 383 -2.80 4.62 -11.96
N GLY A 384 -3.56 4.31 -10.89
CA GLY A 384 -4.93 3.79 -11.00
C GLY A 384 -5.89 4.74 -11.71
N ALA A 385 -5.71 6.06 -11.53
CA ALA A 385 -6.51 7.06 -12.21
C ALA A 385 -6.24 7.10 -13.72
N TRP A 386 -4.97 7.02 -14.15
CA TRP A 386 -4.62 6.96 -15.57
C TRP A 386 -5.10 5.68 -16.24
N ASP A 387 -4.97 4.53 -15.56
CA ASP A 387 -5.44 3.26 -16.09
C ASP A 387 -6.93 3.29 -16.39
N ASN A 388 -7.75 3.76 -15.45
CA ASN A 388 -9.18 3.88 -15.67
C ASN A 388 -9.57 5.03 -16.60
N ALA A 389 -8.78 6.10 -16.70
CA ALA A 389 -8.97 7.10 -17.74
C ALA A 389 -8.72 6.52 -19.14
N LYS A 390 -7.69 5.66 -19.32
CA LYS A 390 -7.44 4.92 -20.55
C LYS A 390 -8.65 4.04 -20.90
N LYS A 391 -9.14 3.25 -19.98
CA LYS A 391 -10.33 2.38 -20.18
C LYS A 391 -11.57 3.15 -20.63
N SER A 392 -11.72 4.42 -20.21
CA SER A 392 -12.83 5.28 -20.67
C SER A 392 -12.80 5.61 -22.16
N PHE A 393 -11.67 5.35 -22.87
CA PHE A 393 -11.57 5.51 -24.32
C PHE A 393 -11.74 4.18 -25.07
N GLU A 394 -11.66 3.06 -24.39
CA GLU A 394 -11.81 1.71 -24.94
C GLU A 394 -13.27 1.23 -24.88
N ALA A 395 -14.10 1.86 -24.05
CA ALA A 395 -15.55 1.62 -23.88
C ALA A 395 -16.33 2.56 -24.78
#